data_b7f1dc4e17af422b8e46e98ac689b16a
#
_entry.id   b7f1dc4e17af422b8e46e98ac689b16a
#
_cell.length_a   1.000
_cell.length_b   1.000
_cell.length_c   1.000
_cell.angle_alpha   90.00
_cell.angle_beta   90.00
_cell.angle_gamma   90.00
#
_symmetry.space_group_name_H-M   'P 1'
#
loop_
_entity.id
_entity.type
_entity.pdbx_description
1 polymer ?
#
loop_
_entity_poly.entity_id
_entity_poly.type
_entity_poly.pdbx_seq_one_letter_code
_entity_poly.pdbx_strand_id
1 'polypeptide(L)' 'MNSYMVEINYGKKAPAYETTVQAPNEEEAKRLGQVLAKISGWNEQAKKVTVRGV' A
#
# COMPACT_ATOMS: atom_id res chain seq x y z
N MET A 1 -11.92 -0.30 13.85
CA MET A 1 -11.03 -0.19 12.70
C MET A 1 -11.44 -1.17 11.62
N ASN A 2 -11.18 -0.81 10.37
CA ASN A 2 -11.51 -1.65 9.22
C ASN A 2 -10.25 -2.25 8.62
N SER A 3 -10.42 -3.38 7.97
CA SER A 3 -9.32 -4.00 7.24
C SER A 3 -9.33 -3.51 5.80
N TYR A 4 -8.18 -3.17 5.28
CA TYR A 4 -8.03 -2.71 3.90
C TYR A 4 -6.88 -3.44 3.23
N MET A 5 -7.06 -3.74 1.96
CA MET A 5 -5.97 -4.25 1.14
C MET A 5 -5.36 -3.08 0.37
N VAL A 6 -4.06 -2.88 0.51
CA VAL A 6 -3.34 -1.81 -0.17
C VAL A 6 -2.45 -2.44 -1.23
N GLU A 7 -2.63 -1.99 -2.47
CA GLU A 7 -1.80 -2.44 -3.58
C GLU A 7 -1.02 -1.24 -4.11
N ILE A 8 0.30 -1.36 -4.13
CA ILE A 8 1.17 -0.29 -4.60
C ILE A 8 1.83 -0.74 -5.89
N ASN A 9 1.57 0.00 -6.96
CA ASN A 9 2.09 -0.31 -8.28
C ASN A 9 3.28 0.61 -8.56
N TYR A 10 4.42 0.01 -8.89
CA TYR A 10 5.65 0.74 -9.20
C TYR A 10 5.94 0.79 -10.69
N GLY A 11 5.00 0.35 -11.52
CA GLY A 11 5.20 0.35 -12.95
C GLY A 11 5.90 -0.92 -13.42
N LYS A 12 6.62 -0.82 -14.52
CA LYS A 12 7.26 -1.99 -15.11
C LYS A 12 8.55 -2.42 -14.44
N LYS A 13 9.08 -1.60 -13.53
CA LYS A 13 10.39 -1.87 -12.91
C LYS A 13 10.32 -2.88 -11.77
N ALA A 14 9.15 -3.05 -11.18
CA ALA A 14 9.01 -3.95 -10.04
C ALA A 14 7.58 -4.47 -9.97
N PRO A 15 7.37 -5.65 -9.38
CA PRO A 15 6.02 -6.16 -9.18
C PRO A 15 5.25 -5.31 -8.19
N ALA A 16 3.93 -5.37 -8.26
CA ALA A 16 3.09 -4.64 -7.31
C ALA A 16 3.27 -5.21 -5.91
N TYR A 17 3.30 -4.31 -4.93
CA TYR A 17 3.37 -4.70 -3.54
C TYR A 17 1.96 -4.69 -2.96
N GLU A 18 1.56 -5.79 -2.33
CA GLU A 18 0.25 -5.90 -1.73
C GLU A 18 0.38 -6.19 -0.24
N THR A 19 -0.42 -5.51 0.56
CA THR A 19 -0.44 -5.76 1.99
C THR A 19 -1.82 -5.46 2.54
N THR A 20 -2.17 -6.10 3.65
CA THR A 20 -3.42 -5.83 4.35
C THR A 20 -3.10 -5.04 5.61
N VAL A 21 -3.83 -3.95 5.83
CA VAL A 21 -3.63 -3.09 6.98
C VAL A 21 -4.95 -2.85 7.68
N GLN A 22 -4.89 -2.50 8.95
CA GLN A 22 -6.06 -2.06 9.70
C GLN A 22 -5.97 -0.57 9.93
N ALA A 23 -7.03 0.14 9.57
CA ALA A 23 -7.04 1.58 9.66
C ALA A 23 -8.46 2.08 9.85
N PRO A 24 -8.65 3.30 10.37
CA PRO A 24 -9.98 3.86 10.54
C PRO A 24 -10.64 4.29 9.23
N ASN A 25 -9.84 4.56 8.18
CA ASN A 25 -10.36 4.95 6.88
C ASN A 25 -9.34 4.63 5.79
N GLU A 26 -9.74 4.85 4.54
CA GLU A 26 -8.90 4.52 3.40
C GLU A 26 -7.63 5.35 3.34
N GLU A 27 -7.72 6.61 3.72
CA GLU A 27 -6.56 7.51 3.69
C GLU A 27 -5.45 7.01 4.60
N GLU A 28 -5.81 6.61 5.81
CA GLU A 28 -4.85 6.06 6.76
C GLU A 28 -4.31 4.71 6.27
N ALA A 29 -5.16 3.88 5.67
CA ALA A 29 -4.73 2.62 5.10
C ALA A 29 -3.67 2.83 4.03
N LYS A 30 -3.88 3.80 3.16
CA LYS A 30 -2.94 4.13 2.11
C LYS A 30 -1.59 4.54 2.67
N ARG A 31 -1.60 5.37 3.70
CA ARG A 31 -0.37 5.80 4.37
C ARG A 31 0.37 4.62 4.99
N LEU A 32 -0.36 3.77 5.71
CA LEU A 32 0.23 2.60 6.35
C LEU A 32 0.84 1.64 5.34
N GLY A 33 0.16 1.42 4.22
CA GLY A 33 0.68 0.56 3.17
C GLY A 33 1.99 1.08 2.61
N GLN A 34 2.08 2.38 2.40
CA GLN A 34 3.31 2.99 1.90
C GLN A 34 4.46 2.87 2.89
N VAL A 35 4.16 3.05 4.18
CA VAL A 35 5.17 2.90 5.22
C VAL A 35 5.69 1.47 5.26
N LEU A 36 4.80 0.49 5.19
CA LEU A 36 5.18 -0.91 5.19
C LEU A 36 6.04 -1.25 3.98
N ALA A 37 5.72 -0.69 2.82
CA ALA A 37 6.51 -0.90 1.63
C ALA A 37 7.94 -0.38 1.81
N LYS A 38 8.09 0.79 2.39
CA LYS A 38 9.42 1.37 2.63
C LYS A 38 10.23 0.51 3.61
N ILE A 39 9.58 0.02 4.65
CA ILE A 39 10.23 -0.85 5.64
C ILE A 39 10.71 -2.14 4.97
N SER A 40 9.97 -2.62 3.99
CA SER A 40 10.32 -3.83 3.25
C SER A 40 11.39 -3.61 2.18
N GLY A 41 11.88 -2.39 2.05
CA GLY A 41 12.95 -2.09 1.11
C GLY A 41 12.52 -1.57 -0.24
N TRP A 42 11.27 -1.24 -0.41
CA TRP A 42 10.75 -0.69 -1.65
C TRP A 42 11.02 0.81 -1.70
N ASN A 43 12.15 1.17 -2.27
CA ASN A 43 12.58 2.58 -2.33
C ASN A 43 12.11 3.31 -3.58
N GLU A 44 11.42 2.61 -4.48
CA GLU A 44 10.90 3.22 -5.69
C GLU A 44 9.71 4.11 -5.38
N GLN A 45 9.54 5.15 -6.18
CA GLN A 45 8.38 6.00 -6.04
C GLN A 45 7.15 5.28 -6.60
N ALA A 46 6.09 5.21 -5.81
CA ALA A 46 4.87 4.53 -6.22
C ALA A 46 4.23 5.25 -7.39
N LYS A 47 3.88 4.51 -8.42
CA LYS A 47 3.18 5.05 -9.58
C LYS A 47 1.68 5.14 -9.32
N LYS A 48 1.13 4.15 -8.63
CA LYS A 48 -0.29 4.12 -8.30
C LYS A 48 -0.48 3.35 -7.01
N VAL A 49 -1.37 3.85 -6.17
CA VAL A 49 -1.73 3.17 -4.91
C VAL A 49 -3.22 2.94 -4.93
N THR A 50 -3.63 1.69 -4.74
CA THR A 50 -5.03 1.30 -4.69
C THR A 50 -5.37 0.75 -3.31
N VAL A 51 -6.49 1.17 -2.75
CA VAL A 51 -6.96 0.70 -1.46
C VAL A 51 -8.34 0.12 -1.62
N ARG A 52 -8.54 -1.08 -1.08
CA ARG A 52 -9.84 -1.75 -1.11
C ARG A 52 -10.25 -2.15 0.29
N GLY A 53 -11.54 -1.95 0.60
CA GLY A 53 -12.11 -2.48 1.82
C GLY A 53 -12.21 -4.00 1.74
N VAL A 54 -11.87 -4.64 2.84
CA VAL A 54 -11.90 -6.10 2.93
C VAL A 54 -13.04 -6.56 3.84
#